data_7a32056ae7a2a0d13262237c4b1b949d
#
_entry.id   7a32056ae7a2a0d13262237c4b1b949d
#
_cell.length_a   1.000
_cell.length_b   1.000
_cell.length_c   1.000
_cell.angle_alpha   90.00
_cell.angle_beta   90.00
_cell.angle_gamma   90.00
#
_symmetry.space_group_name_H-M   'P 1'
#
loop_
_entity.id
_entity.type
_entity.pdbx_description
1 polymer ?
#
loop_
_entity_poly.entity_id
_entity_poly.type
_entity_poly.pdbx_seq_one_letter_code
_entity_poly.pdbx_strand_id
1 'polypeptide(L)'
;MEIITSLEQLHKFSAPCVVALGTFDGLHRGHLDVIETAREKARECNSQLAVFTFSNHPFEWIRPGMVPSALITGAQKQELLQQLGVDVLVDIPFNQQVADLSPQEFLQRLQQLDYSCLV
;
A
#
# COMPACT_ATOMS: atom_id res chain seq x y z
N MET A 1 -7.87 11.76 1.47
CA MET A 1 -7.00 10.57 1.62
C MET A 1 -5.69 11.02 2.26
N GLU A 2 -5.32 10.41 3.36
CA GLU A 2 -4.01 10.63 3.97
C GLU A 2 -2.94 9.87 3.19
N ILE A 3 -1.78 10.49 2.99
CA ILE A 3 -0.68 9.88 2.25
C ILE A 3 0.55 9.81 3.16
N ILE A 4 1.09 8.60 3.32
CA ILE A 4 2.31 8.33 4.07
C ILE A 4 3.38 7.89 3.09
N THR A 5 4.54 8.53 3.12
CA THR A 5 5.60 8.32 2.12
C THR A 5 6.89 7.75 2.68
N SER A 6 6.95 7.48 3.97
CA SER A 6 8.12 6.85 4.58
C SER A 6 7.73 5.92 5.72
N LEU A 7 8.57 4.93 6.01
CA LEU A 7 8.33 3.98 7.10
C LEU A 7 8.32 4.66 8.46
N GLU A 8 9.07 5.74 8.61
CA GLU A 8 9.14 6.50 9.86
C GLU A 8 7.85 7.25 10.17
N GLN A 9 7.00 7.49 9.15
CA GLN A 9 5.72 8.17 9.31
C GLN A 9 4.59 7.21 9.70
N LEU A 10 4.82 5.91 9.73
CA LEU A 10 3.80 4.95 10.12
C LEU A 10 3.39 5.18 11.58
N HIS A 11 2.09 5.22 11.81
CA HIS A 11 1.53 5.45 13.14
C HIS A 11 0.16 4.78 13.28
N LYS A 12 -0.27 4.59 14.50
CA LYS A 12 -1.61 4.08 14.80
C LYS A 12 -2.65 5.14 14.45
N PHE A 13 -3.68 4.75 13.72
CA PHE A 13 -4.81 5.64 13.41
C PHE A 13 -5.81 5.67 14.57
N SER A 14 -6.62 6.74 14.62
CA SER A 14 -7.67 6.87 15.62
C SER A 14 -8.80 5.86 15.43
N ALA A 15 -8.99 5.36 14.21
CA ALA A 15 -9.97 4.32 13.89
C ALA A 15 -9.23 3.04 13.46
N PRO A 16 -9.83 1.85 13.67
CA PRO A 16 -9.26 0.61 13.14
C PRO A 16 -9.07 0.69 11.63
N CYS A 17 -8.11 -0.04 11.09
CA CYS A 17 -7.90 -0.07 9.65
C CYS A 17 -7.74 -1.49 9.12
N VAL A 18 -8.19 -1.67 7.87
CA VAL A 18 -7.91 -2.86 7.06
C VAL A 18 -6.87 -2.44 6.04
N VAL A 19 -5.80 -3.21 5.91
CA VAL A 19 -4.67 -2.90 5.03
C VAL A 19 -4.66 -3.86 3.84
N ALA A 20 -4.69 -3.30 2.63
CA ALA A 20 -4.45 -4.05 1.40
C ALA A 20 -2.99 -3.88 1.00
N LEU A 21 -2.29 -4.98 0.80
CA LEU A 21 -0.88 -4.99 0.38
C LEU A 21 -0.78 -5.31 -1.10
N GLY A 22 0.07 -4.58 -1.81
CA GLY A 22 0.37 -4.89 -3.20
C GLY A 22 1.27 -3.86 -3.83
N THR A 23 1.81 -4.16 -4.99
CA THR A 23 2.55 -3.19 -5.79
C THR A 23 1.60 -2.24 -6.50
N PHE A 24 0.40 -2.69 -6.85
CA PHE A 24 -0.68 -1.94 -7.49
C PHE A 24 -0.21 -1.10 -8.69
N ASP A 25 0.77 -1.63 -9.41
CA ASP A 25 1.31 -0.98 -10.59
C ASP A 25 0.32 -1.15 -11.75
N GLY A 26 -0.22 -0.04 -12.25
CA GLY A 26 -1.20 -0.02 -13.32
C GLY A 26 -2.63 -0.39 -12.92
N LEU A 27 -2.89 -0.74 -11.70
CA LEU A 27 -4.21 -1.09 -11.17
C LEU A 27 -4.99 -2.06 -12.07
N HIS A 28 -4.38 -3.21 -12.37
CA HIS A 28 -5.03 -4.30 -13.10
C HIS A 28 -6.24 -4.85 -12.34
N ARG A 29 -7.08 -5.61 -13.05
CA ARG A 29 -8.30 -6.19 -12.47
C ARG A 29 -8.03 -6.97 -11.17
N GLY A 30 -6.93 -7.73 -11.10
CA GLY A 30 -6.55 -8.45 -9.89
C GLY A 30 -6.26 -7.51 -8.73
N HIS A 31 -5.63 -6.37 -8.99
CA HIS A 31 -5.39 -5.35 -7.98
C HIS A 31 -6.70 -4.73 -7.49
N LEU A 32 -7.63 -4.48 -8.40
CA LEU A 32 -8.93 -3.93 -8.06
C LEU A 32 -9.72 -4.91 -7.19
N ASP A 33 -9.64 -6.20 -7.47
CA ASP A 33 -10.30 -7.24 -6.68
C ASP A 33 -9.76 -7.29 -5.24
N VAL A 34 -8.46 -7.14 -5.06
CA VAL A 34 -7.84 -7.08 -3.73
C VAL A 34 -8.35 -5.86 -2.96
N ILE A 35 -8.38 -4.70 -3.61
CA ILE A 35 -8.84 -3.45 -2.99
C ILE A 35 -10.33 -3.55 -2.65
N GLU A 36 -11.14 -4.11 -3.54
CA GLU A 36 -12.57 -4.29 -3.31
C GLU A 36 -12.83 -5.22 -2.13
N THR A 37 -12.11 -6.33 -2.05
CA THR A 37 -12.20 -7.27 -0.91
C THR A 37 -11.84 -6.56 0.40
N ALA A 38 -10.76 -5.79 0.40
CA ALA A 38 -10.35 -5.02 1.58
C ALA A 38 -11.39 -3.96 1.95
N ARG A 39 -12.01 -3.31 0.97
CA ARG A 39 -13.05 -2.30 1.19
C ARG A 39 -14.29 -2.92 1.84
N GLU A 40 -14.73 -4.06 1.35
CA GLU A 40 -15.86 -4.78 1.94
C GLU A 40 -15.57 -5.17 3.39
N LYS A 41 -14.36 -5.67 3.65
CA LYS A 41 -13.93 -6.02 4.99
C LYS A 41 -13.92 -4.80 5.92
N ALA A 42 -13.43 -3.68 5.44
CA ALA A 42 -13.42 -2.43 6.20
C ALA A 42 -14.83 -1.97 6.55
N ARG A 43 -15.79 -2.10 5.62
CA ARG A 43 -17.20 -1.77 5.88
C ARG A 43 -17.79 -2.66 6.95
N GLU A 44 -17.56 -3.98 6.87
CA GLU A 44 -18.07 -4.94 7.85
C GLU A 44 -17.58 -4.66 9.25
N CYS A 45 -16.35 -4.15 9.39
CA CYS A 45 -15.69 -3.91 10.66
C CYS A 45 -15.74 -2.44 11.11
N ASN A 46 -16.43 -1.56 10.37
CA ASN A 46 -16.42 -0.12 10.61
C ASN A 46 -15.00 0.44 10.68
N SER A 47 -14.15 -0.01 9.77
CA SER A 47 -12.72 0.33 9.75
C SER A 47 -12.39 1.23 8.56
N GLN A 48 -11.26 1.94 8.66
CA GLN A 48 -10.69 2.65 7.53
C GLN A 48 -10.04 1.66 6.56
N LEU A 49 -9.99 2.04 5.28
CA LEU A 49 -9.28 1.29 4.25
C LEU A 49 -7.93 1.93 3.99
N ALA A 50 -6.87 1.19 4.27
CA ALA A 50 -5.50 1.60 3.97
C ALA A 50 -4.94 0.71 2.86
N VAL A 51 -4.18 1.30 1.97
CA VAL A 51 -3.44 0.58 0.93
C VAL A 51 -1.95 0.79 1.17
N PHE A 52 -1.21 -0.30 1.24
CA PHE A 52 0.25 -0.26 1.32
C PHE A 52 0.83 -0.67 -0.03
N THR A 53 1.62 0.20 -0.64
CA THR A 53 2.24 -0.03 -1.94
C THR A 53 3.62 0.60 -1.98
N PHE A 54 4.36 0.33 -3.06
CA PHE A 54 5.64 0.98 -3.31
C PHE A 54 5.48 2.02 -4.41
N SER A 55 6.17 3.16 -4.26
CA SER A 55 6.13 4.24 -5.25
C SER A 55 6.90 3.88 -6.52
N ASN A 56 7.86 2.97 -6.42
CA ASN A 56 8.59 2.38 -7.55
C ASN A 56 8.46 0.86 -7.49
N HIS A 57 8.55 0.22 -8.65
CA HIS A 57 8.49 -1.25 -8.70
C HIS A 57 9.74 -1.83 -8.03
N PRO A 58 9.61 -2.83 -7.12
CA PRO A 58 10.78 -3.42 -6.46
C PRO A 58 11.84 -3.96 -7.43
N PHE A 59 11.43 -4.53 -8.58
CA PHE A 59 12.37 -5.02 -9.58
C PHE A 59 13.21 -3.92 -10.23
N GLU A 60 12.69 -2.70 -10.30
CA GLU A 60 13.45 -1.56 -10.81
C GLU A 60 14.73 -1.34 -10.00
N TRP A 61 14.63 -1.55 -8.70
CA TRP A 61 15.77 -1.46 -7.79
C TRP A 61 16.68 -2.69 -7.85
N ILE A 62 16.08 -3.92 -7.92
CA ILE A 62 16.82 -5.19 -7.90
C ILE A 62 17.46 -5.46 -9.25
N ARG A 63 16.75 -5.21 -10.35
CA ARG A 63 17.19 -5.46 -11.73
C ARG A 63 16.82 -4.28 -12.62
N PRO A 64 17.60 -3.19 -12.59
CA PRO A 64 17.33 -2.03 -13.44
C PRO A 64 17.21 -2.41 -14.92
N GLY A 65 16.21 -1.86 -15.60
CA GLY A 65 15.97 -2.13 -17.02
C GLY A 65 15.13 -3.36 -17.31
N MET A 66 14.75 -4.15 -16.31
CA MET A 66 13.92 -5.35 -16.46
C MET A 66 12.44 -5.11 -16.10
N VAL A 67 12.08 -3.88 -15.79
CA VAL A 67 10.73 -3.54 -15.33
C VAL A 67 9.89 -3.06 -16.51
N PRO A 68 8.65 -3.59 -16.67
CA PRO A 68 7.72 -3.03 -17.65
C PRO A 68 7.42 -1.57 -17.30
N SER A 69 7.17 -0.75 -18.31
CA SER A 69 6.75 0.63 -18.09
C SER A 69 5.49 0.68 -17.23
N ALA A 70 5.46 1.58 -16.25
CA ALA A 70 4.27 1.79 -15.46
C ALA A 70 3.11 2.22 -16.35
N LEU A 71 1.91 1.64 -16.15
CA LEU A 71 0.74 1.95 -16.96
C LEU A 71 0.11 3.28 -16.56
N ILE A 72 0.34 3.74 -15.33
CA ILE A 72 -0.18 5.00 -14.83
C ILE A 72 0.90 5.72 -14.02
N THR A 73 0.76 7.04 -13.94
CA THR A 73 1.64 7.86 -13.09
C THR A 73 1.28 7.71 -11.61
N GLY A 74 2.18 8.15 -10.73
CA GLY A 74 1.90 8.19 -9.30
C GLY A 74 0.67 9.04 -8.96
N ALA A 75 0.51 10.17 -9.63
CA ALA A 75 -0.65 11.05 -9.45
C ALA A 75 -1.95 10.36 -9.88
N GLN A 76 -1.94 9.68 -11.01
CA GLN A 76 -3.10 8.91 -11.49
C GLN A 76 -3.45 7.77 -10.53
N LYS A 77 -2.44 7.09 -9.98
CA LYS A 77 -2.64 6.03 -9.00
C LYS A 77 -3.31 6.56 -7.74
N GLN A 78 -2.84 7.70 -7.22
CA GLN A 78 -3.43 8.33 -6.05
C GLN A 78 -4.89 8.72 -6.29
N GLU A 79 -5.18 9.31 -7.44
CA GLU A 79 -6.55 9.71 -7.80
C GLU A 79 -7.48 8.51 -7.89
N LEU A 80 -7.06 7.43 -8.56
CA LEU A 80 -7.86 6.22 -8.68
C LEU A 80 -8.13 5.56 -7.33
N LEU A 81 -7.12 5.47 -6.48
CA LEU A 81 -7.28 4.90 -5.14
C LEU A 81 -8.23 5.74 -4.29
N GLN A 82 -8.16 7.06 -4.40
CA GLN A 82 -9.08 7.95 -3.71
C GLN A 82 -10.53 7.74 -4.19
N GLN A 83 -10.74 7.58 -5.48
CA GLN A 83 -12.05 7.29 -6.05
C GLN A 83 -12.60 5.93 -5.60
N LEU A 84 -11.71 4.96 -5.33
CA LEU A 84 -12.09 3.64 -4.83
C LEU A 84 -12.43 3.63 -3.34
N GLY A 85 -12.32 4.76 -2.66
CA GLY A 85 -12.67 4.88 -1.26
C GLY A 85 -11.54 4.56 -0.30
N VAL A 86 -10.29 4.63 -0.77
CA VAL A 86 -9.11 4.45 0.10
C VAL A 86 -8.97 5.66 1.01
N ASP A 87 -8.88 5.41 2.31
CA ASP A 87 -8.76 6.47 3.33
C ASP A 87 -7.31 6.84 3.59
N VAL A 88 -6.40 5.87 3.51
CA VAL A 88 -4.97 6.07 3.75
C VAL A 88 -4.17 5.35 2.68
N LEU A 89 -3.25 6.05 2.06
CA LEU A 89 -2.29 5.48 1.11
C LEU A 89 -0.89 5.53 1.72
N VAL A 90 -0.30 4.35 1.93
CA VAL A 90 1.09 4.21 2.35
C VAL A 90 1.89 3.87 1.10
N ASP A 91 2.58 4.85 0.54
CA ASP A 91 3.28 4.76 -0.74
C ASP A 91 4.78 4.98 -0.49
N ILE A 92 5.47 3.87 -0.27
CA ILE A 92 6.86 3.86 0.22
C ILE A 92 7.81 3.59 -0.94
N PRO A 93 8.89 4.37 -1.10
CA PRO A 93 9.91 4.03 -2.08
C PRO A 93 10.64 2.75 -1.67
N PHE A 94 10.74 1.79 -2.60
CA PHE A 94 11.53 0.59 -2.39
C PHE A 94 13.01 0.95 -2.62
N ASN A 95 13.79 0.89 -1.57
CA ASN A 95 15.20 1.27 -1.56
C ASN A 95 16.01 0.31 -0.69
N GLN A 96 17.28 0.62 -0.46
CA GLN A 96 18.17 -0.23 0.33
C GLN A 96 17.65 -0.44 1.75
N GLN A 97 17.09 0.59 2.36
CA GLN A 97 16.53 0.49 3.72
C GLN A 97 15.41 -0.56 3.78
N VAL A 98 14.53 -0.57 2.79
CA VAL A 98 13.44 -1.55 2.71
C VAL A 98 13.98 -2.92 2.36
N ALA A 99 14.91 -3.00 1.39
CA ALA A 99 15.49 -4.27 0.96
C ALA A 99 16.26 -4.98 2.07
N ASP A 100 16.84 -4.22 3.01
CA ASP A 100 17.61 -4.78 4.14
C ASP A 100 16.72 -5.30 5.26
N LEU A 101 15.43 -4.98 5.26
CA LEU A 101 14.51 -5.49 6.27
C LEU A 101 14.25 -6.99 6.05
N SER A 102 14.34 -7.77 7.14
CA SER A 102 13.84 -9.13 7.12
C SER A 102 12.30 -9.12 7.01
N PRO A 103 11.67 -10.24 6.60
CA PRO A 103 10.21 -10.31 6.60
C PRO A 103 9.60 -9.98 7.97
N GLN A 104 10.24 -10.41 9.04
CA GLN A 104 9.79 -10.13 10.41
C GLN A 104 9.89 -8.65 10.75
N GLU A 105 11.00 -8.01 10.38
CA GLU A 105 11.19 -6.58 10.59
C GLU A 105 10.18 -5.74 9.79
N PHE A 106 9.90 -6.15 8.56
CA PHE A 106 8.89 -5.50 7.73
C PHE A 106 7.51 -5.58 8.40
N LEU A 107 7.13 -6.77 8.88
CA LEU A 107 5.84 -6.95 9.56
C LEU A 107 5.76 -6.12 10.84
N GLN A 108 6.86 -5.99 11.59
CA GLN A 108 6.90 -5.14 12.79
C GLN A 108 6.65 -3.67 12.43
N ARG A 109 7.22 -3.20 11.33
CA ARG A 109 6.97 -1.83 10.86
C ARG A 109 5.50 -1.65 10.48
N LEU A 110 4.94 -2.61 9.75
CA LEU A 110 3.55 -2.58 9.33
C LEU A 110 2.59 -2.60 10.53
N GLN A 111 2.93 -3.32 11.59
CA GLN A 111 2.11 -3.40 12.79
C GLN A 111 1.96 -2.06 13.51
N GLN A 112 2.80 -1.08 13.21
CA GLN A 112 2.65 0.29 13.75
C GLN A 112 1.33 0.93 13.31
N LEU A 113 0.74 0.46 12.22
CA LEU A 113 -0.60 0.90 11.78
C LEU A 113 -1.72 0.35 12.65
N ASP A 114 -1.42 -0.67 13.45
CA ASP A 114 -2.41 -1.36 14.30
C ASP A 114 -3.62 -1.81 13.49
N TYR A 115 -3.37 -2.50 12.37
CA TYR A 115 -4.44 -2.98 11.49
C TYR A 115 -5.22 -4.12 12.13
N SER A 116 -6.53 -4.18 11.83
CA SER A 116 -7.41 -5.26 12.28
C SER A 116 -7.41 -6.43 11.30
N CYS A 117 -7.10 -6.18 10.05
CA CYS A 117 -7.09 -7.19 9.00
C CYS A 117 -6.09 -6.81 7.92
N LEU A 118 -5.38 -7.80 7.39
CA LEU A 118 -4.43 -7.66 6.30
C LEU A 118 -4.93 -8.49 5.12
N VAL A 119 -5.03 -7.85 3.98
CA VAL A 119 -5.52 -8.49 2.75
C VAL A 119 -4.43 -8.62 1.70
#